data_c821e33470fe8f89075dc5862cf9aaf3
#
_entry.id   c821e33470fe8f89075dc5862cf9aaf3
#
_cell.length_a   1.000
_cell.length_b   1.000
_cell.length_c   1.000
_cell.angle_alpha   90.00
_cell.angle_beta   90.00
_cell.angle_gamma   90.00
#
_symmetry.space_group_name_H-M   'P 1'
#
loop_
_entity.id
_entity.type
_entity.pdbx_description
1 polymer ?
#
loop_
_entity_poly.entity_id
_entity_poly.type
_entity_poly.pdbx_seq_one_letter_code
_entity_poly.pdbx_strand_id
1 'polypeptide(L)'
;MDALTSAQLAALRKGMEPYVVFNEAEWIVFIQHISVHNFKKKQLFAEAGKVCGYVGFVLKGSVRYYHIKDGADITNYFSFENDYVSSYTSFLTGEPALNYIEALEPSQIIVISKKNMDLMLANPMLAYKMERFGRLIAEHYLICYEDRVLSFVTETPEERYLKLLQTGREILQRMPQHYIANFLGITPVSLSRIRKRILVEK
;
A
#
# COMPACT_ATOMS: atom_id res chain seq x y z
N MET A 1 17.95 -15.29 5.32
CA MET A 1 16.67 -14.61 5.63
C MET A 1 16.54 -14.67 7.15
N ASP A 2 16.40 -13.52 7.78
CA ASP A 2 16.24 -13.49 9.23
C ASP A 2 14.87 -14.06 9.61
N ALA A 3 14.82 -14.87 10.67
CA ALA A 3 13.57 -15.40 11.18
C ALA A 3 12.68 -14.24 11.68
N LEU A 4 11.39 -14.30 11.37
CA LEU A 4 10.44 -13.31 11.86
C LEU A 4 10.35 -13.39 13.40
N THR A 5 10.40 -12.23 14.05
CA THR A 5 10.23 -12.13 15.50
C THR A 5 8.77 -12.36 15.90
N SER A 6 8.53 -12.78 17.14
CA SER A 6 7.18 -12.93 17.69
C SER A 6 6.36 -11.64 17.60
N ALA A 7 7.00 -10.46 17.78
CA ALA A 7 6.33 -9.16 17.66
C ALA A 7 5.89 -8.87 16.22
N GLN A 8 6.71 -9.19 15.22
CA GLN A 8 6.37 -9.03 13.80
C GLN A 8 5.22 -9.95 13.38
N LEU A 9 5.24 -11.21 13.85
CA LEU A 9 4.17 -12.17 13.60
C LEU A 9 2.85 -11.74 14.27
N ALA A 10 2.91 -11.22 15.48
CA ALA A 10 1.72 -10.70 16.18
C ALA A 10 1.12 -9.49 15.47
N ALA A 11 1.95 -8.56 14.97
CA ALA A 11 1.50 -7.41 14.19
C ALA A 11 0.81 -7.85 12.88
N LEU A 12 1.41 -8.78 12.13
CA LEU A 12 0.80 -9.33 10.93
C LEU A 12 -0.53 -10.01 11.24
N ARG A 13 -0.56 -10.89 12.26
CA ARG A 13 -1.77 -11.62 12.65
C ARG A 13 -2.92 -10.65 12.96
N LYS A 14 -2.63 -9.60 13.74
CA LYS A 14 -3.59 -8.53 14.04
C LYS A 14 -4.06 -7.78 12.79
N GLY A 15 -3.16 -7.48 11.86
CA GLY A 15 -3.50 -6.82 10.58
C GLY A 15 -4.37 -7.68 9.67
N MET A 16 -4.29 -9.02 9.81
CA MET A 16 -5.12 -9.95 9.04
C MET A 16 -6.50 -10.24 9.68
N GLU A 17 -6.66 -10.06 10.99
CA GLU A 17 -7.89 -10.37 11.73
C GLU A 17 -9.18 -9.77 11.12
N PRO A 18 -9.21 -8.54 10.59
CA PRO A 18 -10.41 -7.99 9.95
C PRO A 18 -10.89 -8.78 8.73
N TYR A 19 -9.99 -9.55 8.12
CA TYR A 19 -10.24 -10.30 6.89
C TYR A 19 -10.32 -11.80 7.12
N VAL A 20 -9.40 -12.34 7.93
CA VAL A 20 -9.29 -13.78 8.19
C VAL A 20 -8.68 -14.06 9.56
N VAL A 21 -9.21 -15.07 10.23
CA VAL A 21 -8.68 -15.56 11.51
C VAL A 21 -8.13 -16.97 11.29
N PHE A 22 -6.85 -17.18 11.61
CA PHE A 22 -6.20 -18.49 11.58
C PHE A 22 -6.21 -19.14 12.97
N ASN A 23 -6.50 -20.43 13.04
CA ASN A 23 -6.18 -21.22 14.23
C ASN A 23 -4.66 -21.47 14.32
N GLU A 24 -4.18 -22.04 15.41
CA GLU A 24 -2.74 -22.21 15.64
C GLU A 24 -2.09 -23.14 14.61
N ALA A 25 -2.73 -24.23 14.21
CA ALA A 25 -2.20 -25.15 13.22
C ALA A 25 -2.08 -24.49 11.85
N GLU A 26 -3.10 -23.78 11.41
CA GLU A 26 -3.10 -23.00 10.16
C GLU A 26 -2.04 -21.88 10.20
N TRP A 27 -1.91 -21.19 11.34
CA TRP A 27 -0.93 -20.12 11.52
C TRP A 27 0.50 -20.64 11.38
N ILE A 28 0.82 -21.79 11.99
CA ILE A 28 2.13 -22.44 11.87
C ILE A 28 2.46 -22.76 10.42
N VAL A 29 1.48 -23.25 9.64
CA VAL A 29 1.68 -23.52 8.21
C VAL A 29 1.82 -22.22 7.42
N PHE A 30 0.99 -21.21 7.67
CA PHE A 30 1.02 -19.93 6.99
C PHE A 30 2.38 -19.22 7.12
N ILE A 31 2.94 -19.16 8.34
CA ILE A 31 4.21 -18.44 8.57
C ILE A 31 5.43 -19.05 7.87
N GLN A 32 5.33 -20.29 7.38
CA GLN A 32 6.39 -20.92 6.58
C GLN A 32 6.48 -20.35 5.16
N HIS A 33 5.46 -19.62 4.72
CA HIS A 33 5.36 -19.07 3.36
C HIS A 33 5.61 -17.56 3.28
N ILE A 34 5.99 -16.94 4.39
CA ILE A 34 6.25 -15.50 4.46
C ILE A 34 7.70 -15.20 4.79
N SER A 35 8.15 -14.02 4.44
CA SER A 35 9.49 -13.52 4.80
C SER A 35 9.46 -12.02 5.05
N VAL A 36 10.44 -11.49 5.80
CA VAL A 36 10.59 -10.04 6.00
C VAL A 36 11.66 -9.50 5.06
N HIS A 37 11.33 -8.42 4.36
CA HIS A 37 12.26 -7.65 3.54
C HIS A 37 12.47 -6.27 4.14
N ASN A 38 13.74 -5.86 4.21
CA ASN A 38 14.14 -4.54 4.68
C ASN A 38 14.45 -3.65 3.47
N PHE A 39 13.83 -2.49 3.42
CA PHE A 39 14.02 -1.50 2.36
C PHE A 39 14.68 -0.26 2.92
N LYS A 40 15.73 0.22 2.24
CA LYS A 40 16.29 1.54 2.48
C LYS A 40 15.38 2.59 1.86
N LYS A 41 15.47 3.83 2.35
CA LYS A 41 14.84 4.98 1.69
C LYS A 41 15.20 5.01 0.20
N LYS A 42 14.21 5.24 -0.66
CA LYS A 42 14.29 5.23 -2.14
C LYS A 42 14.51 3.85 -2.77
N GLN A 43 14.56 2.79 -2.01
CA GLN A 43 14.60 1.44 -2.58
C GLN A 43 13.21 1.05 -3.11
N LEU A 44 13.20 0.43 -4.28
CA LEU A 44 11.97 0.03 -4.94
C LEU A 44 11.48 -1.33 -4.42
N PHE A 45 10.20 -1.40 -4.09
CA PHE A 45 9.47 -2.64 -3.89
C PHE A 45 8.97 -3.21 -5.22
N ALA A 46 8.51 -2.33 -6.12
CA ALA A 46 8.13 -2.67 -7.49
C ALA A 46 8.67 -1.62 -8.47
N GLU A 47 9.04 -2.05 -9.66
CA GLU A 47 9.61 -1.21 -10.70
C GLU A 47 8.81 -1.36 -12.00
N ALA A 48 8.40 -0.24 -12.60
CA ALA A 48 7.71 -0.26 -13.89
C ALA A 48 8.55 -0.97 -14.96
N GLY A 49 7.90 -1.80 -15.76
CA GLY A 49 8.54 -2.63 -16.78
C GLY A 49 9.09 -3.97 -16.25
N LYS A 50 9.06 -4.22 -14.93
CA LYS A 50 9.42 -5.52 -14.33
C LYS A 50 8.22 -6.17 -13.65
N VAL A 51 8.19 -7.50 -13.61
CA VAL A 51 7.12 -8.24 -12.92
C VAL A 51 7.24 -8.06 -11.41
N CYS A 52 6.15 -7.66 -10.76
CA CYS A 52 6.05 -7.61 -9.31
C CYS A 52 5.69 -8.99 -8.76
N GLY A 53 6.67 -9.72 -8.23
CA GLY A 53 6.48 -11.10 -7.74
C GLY A 53 5.99 -11.21 -6.29
N TYR A 54 5.59 -10.11 -5.65
CA TYR A 54 5.24 -10.10 -4.23
C TYR A 54 3.98 -9.30 -3.93
N VAL A 55 3.24 -9.77 -2.92
CA VAL A 55 2.35 -8.95 -2.10
C VAL A 55 3.00 -8.76 -0.73
N GLY A 56 2.82 -7.61 -0.10
CA GLY A 56 3.45 -7.30 1.18
C GLY A 56 2.49 -6.70 2.19
N PHE A 57 2.88 -6.77 3.47
CA PHE A 57 2.27 -6.11 4.60
C PHE A 57 3.32 -5.19 5.24
N VAL A 58 3.03 -3.90 5.34
CA VAL A 58 3.96 -2.90 5.88
C VAL A 58 3.98 -3.01 7.40
N LEU A 59 5.08 -3.53 7.96
CA LEU A 59 5.29 -3.59 9.41
C LEU A 59 5.75 -2.27 9.98
N LYS A 60 6.63 -1.59 9.24
CA LYS A 60 7.24 -0.33 9.63
C LYS A 60 7.60 0.47 8.40
N GLY A 61 7.42 1.78 8.48
CA GLY A 61 7.78 2.73 7.43
C GLY A 61 6.62 3.05 6.50
N SER A 62 6.93 3.61 5.35
CA SER A 62 5.95 4.03 4.37
C SER A 62 6.47 3.89 2.95
N VAL A 63 5.55 3.64 2.04
CA VAL A 63 5.83 3.56 0.61
C VAL A 63 4.93 4.50 -0.17
N ARG A 64 5.41 4.96 -1.33
CA ARG A 64 4.59 5.68 -2.30
C ARG A 64 4.47 4.89 -3.59
N TYR A 65 3.34 5.06 -4.26
CA TYR A 65 3.10 4.57 -5.61
C TYR A 65 3.16 5.75 -6.56
N TYR A 66 3.90 5.61 -7.65
CA TYR A 66 4.01 6.68 -8.63
C TYR A 66 4.17 6.15 -10.06
N HIS A 67 3.84 7.00 -11.01
CA HIS A 67 4.10 6.82 -12.43
C HIS A 67 5.02 7.93 -12.92
N ILE A 68 5.77 7.66 -13.98
CA ILE A 68 6.55 8.69 -14.67
C ILE A 68 5.76 9.16 -15.89
N LYS A 69 5.52 10.48 -15.98
CA LYS A 69 4.90 11.13 -17.12
C LYS A 69 5.69 12.39 -17.46
N ASP A 70 6.13 12.51 -18.70
CA ASP A 70 6.90 13.65 -19.21
C ASP A 70 8.15 13.96 -18.35
N GLY A 71 8.82 12.90 -17.86
CA GLY A 71 10.01 12.99 -17.01
C GLY A 71 9.76 13.36 -15.54
N ALA A 72 8.50 13.54 -15.13
CA ALA A 72 8.13 13.81 -13.75
C ALA A 72 7.45 12.60 -13.11
N ASP A 73 7.79 12.34 -11.84
CA ASP A 73 7.12 11.32 -11.04
C ASP A 73 5.82 11.86 -10.44
N ILE A 74 4.71 11.21 -10.74
CA ILE A 74 3.38 11.55 -10.27
C ILE A 74 2.94 10.54 -9.22
N THR A 75 2.97 10.94 -7.95
CA THR A 75 2.52 10.11 -6.82
C THR A 75 1.01 10.01 -6.82
N ASN A 76 0.49 8.78 -6.81
CA ASN A 76 -0.94 8.53 -6.81
C ASN A 76 -1.47 7.84 -5.56
N TYR A 77 -0.61 7.18 -4.77
CA TYR A 77 -1.01 6.49 -3.54
C TYR A 77 0.13 6.40 -2.52
N PHE A 78 -0.22 6.12 -1.26
CA PHE A 78 0.70 5.82 -0.17
C PHE A 78 0.19 4.61 0.61
N SER A 79 1.12 3.81 1.15
CA SER A 79 0.81 2.82 2.19
C SER A 79 1.72 3.05 3.40
N PHE A 80 1.14 2.86 4.56
CA PHE A 80 1.77 3.04 5.88
C PHE A 80 1.75 1.71 6.64
N GLU A 81 2.14 1.75 7.91
CA GLU A 81 2.09 0.59 8.78
C GLU A 81 0.65 0.00 8.82
N ASN A 82 0.57 -1.31 8.74
CA ASN A 82 -0.65 -2.14 8.67
C ASN A 82 -1.37 -2.13 7.30
N ASP A 83 -0.88 -1.39 6.30
CA ASP A 83 -1.39 -1.48 4.94
C ASP A 83 -0.76 -2.64 4.16
N TYR A 84 -1.48 -3.08 3.12
CA TYR A 84 -0.93 -4.01 2.14
C TYR A 84 -0.31 -3.25 0.96
N VAL A 85 0.73 -3.84 0.36
CA VAL A 85 1.49 -3.26 -0.74
C VAL A 85 1.73 -4.27 -1.85
N SER A 86 1.41 -3.89 -3.08
CA SER A 86 1.76 -4.63 -4.30
C SER A 86 1.51 -3.77 -5.54
N SER A 87 2.22 -4.04 -6.63
CA SER A 87 1.71 -3.74 -7.98
C SER A 87 0.77 -4.87 -8.37
N TYR A 88 -0.46 -4.81 -7.84
CA TYR A 88 -1.35 -5.97 -7.74
C TYR A 88 -1.74 -6.56 -9.09
N THR A 89 -1.98 -5.72 -10.10
CA THR A 89 -2.23 -6.20 -11.47
C THR A 89 -1.06 -7.04 -11.98
N SER A 90 0.17 -6.55 -11.81
CA SER A 90 1.38 -7.28 -12.20
C SER A 90 1.54 -8.59 -11.43
N PHE A 91 1.28 -8.58 -10.12
CA PHE A 91 1.32 -9.78 -9.28
C PHE A 91 0.31 -10.85 -9.72
N LEU A 92 -0.90 -10.45 -10.11
CA LEU A 92 -1.95 -11.38 -10.55
C LEU A 92 -1.70 -11.94 -11.94
N THR A 93 -1.35 -11.05 -12.90
CA THR A 93 -1.27 -11.40 -14.33
C THR A 93 0.09 -11.95 -14.74
N GLY A 94 1.15 -11.65 -13.98
CA GLY A 94 2.53 -11.91 -14.37
C GLY A 94 3.08 -10.94 -15.42
N GLU A 95 2.30 -9.93 -15.81
CA GLU A 95 2.73 -8.88 -16.74
C GLU A 95 3.58 -7.82 -16.03
N PRO A 96 4.43 -7.08 -16.76
CA PRO A 96 5.22 -6.00 -16.17
C PRO A 96 4.38 -4.95 -15.45
N ALA A 97 4.86 -4.48 -14.30
CA ALA A 97 4.22 -3.40 -13.54
C ALA A 97 4.17 -2.10 -14.34
N LEU A 98 3.09 -1.35 -14.21
CA LEU A 98 2.93 -0.03 -14.85
C LEU A 98 3.34 1.11 -13.92
N ASN A 99 3.63 0.82 -12.65
CA ASN A 99 3.95 1.79 -11.62
C ASN A 99 5.24 1.41 -10.89
N TYR A 100 5.78 2.40 -10.21
CA TYR A 100 6.84 2.22 -9.23
C TYR A 100 6.24 2.22 -7.83
N ILE A 101 6.81 1.41 -6.92
CA ILE A 101 6.53 1.46 -5.49
C ILE A 101 7.86 1.64 -4.78
N GLU A 102 8.02 2.76 -4.06
CA GLU A 102 9.28 3.20 -3.47
C GLU A 102 9.12 3.39 -1.96
N ALA A 103 10.07 2.90 -1.18
CA ALA A 103 10.14 3.18 0.25
C ALA A 103 10.55 4.65 0.50
N LEU A 104 9.75 5.38 1.27
CA LEU A 104 10.00 6.80 1.59
C LEU A 104 10.96 6.99 2.77
N GLU A 105 11.13 5.95 3.55
CA GLU A 105 11.98 5.85 4.73
C GLU A 105 12.46 4.41 4.91
N PRO A 106 13.39 4.10 5.84
CA PRO A 106 13.73 2.72 6.15
C PRO A 106 12.49 1.93 6.55
N SER A 107 12.12 0.93 5.76
CA SER A 107 10.87 0.21 5.88
C SER A 107 11.08 -1.29 6.03
N GLN A 108 10.20 -1.95 6.79
CA GLN A 108 10.13 -3.40 6.91
C GLN A 108 8.79 -3.89 6.38
N ILE A 109 8.82 -4.83 5.43
CA ILE A 109 7.63 -5.35 4.79
C ILE A 109 7.68 -6.88 4.88
N ILE A 110 6.65 -7.50 5.44
CA ILE A 110 6.45 -8.94 5.32
C ILE A 110 5.91 -9.20 3.93
N VAL A 111 6.51 -10.16 3.21
CA VAL A 111 6.14 -10.45 1.84
C VAL A 111 5.72 -11.91 1.67
N ILE A 112 4.78 -12.12 0.73
CA ILE A 112 4.38 -13.40 0.20
C ILE A 112 4.75 -13.38 -1.29
N SER A 113 5.62 -14.29 -1.73
CA SER A 113 5.92 -14.44 -3.16
C SER A 113 4.74 -15.06 -3.91
N LYS A 114 4.66 -14.82 -5.23
CA LYS A 114 3.66 -15.47 -6.09
C LYS A 114 3.67 -16.99 -5.92
N LYS A 115 4.87 -17.59 -5.93
CA LYS A 115 5.06 -19.03 -5.70
C LYS A 115 4.48 -19.49 -4.36
N ASN A 116 4.75 -18.76 -3.27
CA ASN A 116 4.25 -19.14 -1.95
C ASN A 116 2.73 -18.93 -1.83
N MET A 117 2.20 -17.90 -2.49
CA MET A 117 0.75 -17.70 -2.59
C MET A 117 0.08 -18.89 -3.28
N ASP A 118 0.62 -19.34 -4.41
CA ASP A 118 0.09 -20.49 -5.15
C ASP A 118 0.17 -21.78 -4.31
N LEU A 119 1.25 -21.98 -3.54
CA LEU A 119 1.38 -23.12 -2.61
C LEU A 119 0.32 -23.06 -1.50
N MET A 120 0.05 -21.88 -0.93
CA MET A 120 -0.99 -21.72 0.10
C MET A 120 -2.39 -21.93 -0.45
N LEU A 121 -2.66 -21.47 -1.67
CA LEU A 121 -3.93 -21.68 -2.36
C LEU A 121 -4.15 -23.16 -2.75
N ALA A 122 -3.08 -23.92 -2.98
CA ALA A 122 -3.14 -25.35 -3.21
C ALA A 122 -3.22 -26.19 -1.92
N ASN A 123 -2.95 -25.60 -0.75
CA ASN A 123 -2.95 -26.31 0.53
C ASN A 123 -4.38 -26.41 1.11
N PRO A 124 -4.96 -27.60 1.30
CA PRO A 124 -6.34 -27.76 1.78
C PRO A 124 -6.61 -27.08 3.14
N MET A 125 -5.60 -26.90 3.99
CA MET A 125 -5.73 -26.23 5.28
C MET A 125 -5.84 -24.73 5.14
N LEU A 126 -5.20 -24.13 4.13
CA LEU A 126 -5.11 -22.66 3.96
C LEU A 126 -5.99 -22.12 2.82
N ALA A 127 -6.27 -22.93 1.80
CA ALA A 127 -6.87 -22.51 0.54
C ALA A 127 -8.09 -21.60 0.73
N TYR A 128 -9.10 -22.06 1.46
CA TYR A 128 -10.32 -21.30 1.71
C TYR A 128 -10.04 -19.93 2.38
N LYS A 129 -9.13 -19.90 3.36
CA LYS A 129 -8.80 -18.68 4.09
C LYS A 129 -7.99 -17.71 3.24
N MET A 130 -7.09 -18.21 2.42
CA MET A 130 -6.30 -17.38 1.51
C MET A 130 -7.13 -16.81 0.37
N GLU A 131 -8.06 -17.59 -0.19
CA GLU A 131 -9.06 -17.11 -1.16
C GLU A 131 -9.94 -16.00 -0.55
N ARG A 132 -10.50 -16.26 0.64
CA ARG A 132 -11.29 -15.28 1.37
C ARG A 132 -10.50 -14.00 1.65
N PHE A 133 -9.27 -14.14 2.14
CA PHE A 133 -8.38 -13.02 2.42
C PHE A 133 -8.11 -12.19 1.17
N GLY A 134 -7.69 -12.84 0.07
CA GLY A 134 -7.41 -12.18 -1.21
C GLY A 134 -8.62 -11.42 -1.74
N ARG A 135 -9.81 -12.03 -1.71
CA ARG A 135 -11.06 -11.40 -2.13
C ARG A 135 -11.41 -10.18 -1.29
N LEU A 136 -11.38 -10.29 0.04
CA LEU A 136 -11.75 -9.19 0.94
C LEU A 136 -10.76 -8.01 0.86
N ILE A 137 -9.46 -8.28 0.66
CA ILE A 137 -8.47 -7.24 0.40
C ILE A 137 -8.73 -6.56 -0.95
N ALA A 138 -9.03 -7.34 -2.00
CA ALA A 138 -9.35 -6.78 -3.30
C ALA A 138 -10.63 -5.92 -3.26
N GLU A 139 -11.68 -6.36 -2.57
CA GLU A 139 -12.90 -5.58 -2.34
C GLU A 139 -12.62 -4.28 -1.60
N HIS A 140 -11.82 -4.32 -0.52
CA HIS A 140 -11.42 -3.13 0.22
C HIS A 140 -10.71 -2.09 -0.68
N TYR A 141 -9.72 -2.53 -1.45
CA TYR A 141 -9.00 -1.61 -2.34
C TYR A 141 -9.85 -1.15 -3.53
N LEU A 142 -10.77 -1.96 -4.03
CA LEU A 142 -11.72 -1.54 -5.06
C LEU A 142 -12.57 -0.36 -4.57
N ILE A 143 -13.13 -0.44 -3.36
CA ILE A 143 -13.89 0.66 -2.73
C ILE A 143 -13.00 1.91 -2.60
N CYS A 144 -11.77 1.78 -2.11
CA CYS A 144 -10.84 2.89 -2.01
C CYS A 144 -10.55 3.55 -3.38
N TYR A 145 -10.43 2.75 -4.44
CA TYR A 145 -10.24 3.26 -5.80
C TYR A 145 -11.48 3.96 -6.35
N GLU A 146 -12.67 3.41 -6.14
CA GLU A 146 -13.94 4.04 -6.55
C GLU A 146 -14.12 5.39 -5.86
N ASP A 147 -13.92 5.47 -4.54
CA ASP A 147 -13.97 6.71 -3.77
C ASP A 147 -12.97 7.74 -4.31
N ARG A 148 -11.76 7.29 -4.67
CA ARG A 148 -10.74 8.17 -5.21
C ARG A 148 -11.10 8.69 -6.60
N VAL A 149 -11.59 7.83 -7.49
CA VAL A 149 -12.04 8.25 -8.84
C VAL A 149 -13.20 9.22 -8.72
N LEU A 150 -14.19 8.92 -7.87
CA LEU A 150 -15.33 9.80 -7.61
C LEU A 150 -14.87 11.17 -7.11
N SER A 151 -13.95 11.21 -6.15
CA SER A 151 -13.37 12.45 -5.60
C SER A 151 -12.68 13.28 -6.70
N PHE A 152 -11.96 12.66 -7.64
CA PHE A 152 -11.36 13.40 -8.76
C PHE A 152 -12.36 13.94 -9.76
N VAL A 153 -13.51 13.30 -9.91
CA VAL A 153 -14.57 13.69 -10.87
C VAL A 153 -15.49 14.76 -10.28
N THR A 154 -15.79 14.69 -8.97
CA THR A 154 -16.86 15.48 -8.35
C THR A 154 -16.36 16.59 -7.42
N GLU A 155 -15.14 16.45 -6.84
CA GLU A 155 -14.61 17.39 -5.85
C GLU A 155 -13.59 18.35 -6.49
N THR A 156 -13.60 19.59 -6.04
CA THR A 156 -12.54 20.57 -6.32
C THR A 156 -11.24 20.18 -5.60
N PRO A 157 -10.07 20.69 -6.02
CA PRO A 157 -8.82 20.47 -5.29
C PRO A 157 -8.87 20.93 -3.83
N GLU A 158 -9.63 21.96 -3.53
CA GLU A 158 -9.79 22.48 -2.17
C GLU A 158 -10.61 21.54 -1.31
N GLU A 159 -11.73 21.03 -1.81
CA GLU A 159 -12.53 20.00 -1.14
C GLU A 159 -11.73 18.73 -0.87
N ARG A 160 -10.95 18.26 -1.85
CA ARG A 160 -10.04 17.12 -1.64
C ARG A 160 -9.00 17.39 -0.54
N TYR A 161 -8.47 18.62 -0.47
CA TYR A 161 -7.54 18.98 0.59
C TYR A 161 -8.22 19.07 1.96
N LEU A 162 -9.44 19.62 2.04
CA LEU A 162 -10.23 19.65 3.28
C LEU A 162 -10.54 18.23 3.79
N LYS A 163 -10.91 17.32 2.90
CA LYS A 163 -11.12 15.91 3.21
C LYS A 163 -9.82 15.27 3.73
N LEU A 164 -8.68 15.55 3.09
CA LEU A 164 -7.38 15.07 3.53
C LEU A 164 -7.00 15.61 4.91
N LEU A 165 -7.38 16.86 5.28
CA LEU A 165 -7.17 17.40 6.62
C LEU A 165 -7.92 16.61 7.70
N GLN A 166 -9.06 16.03 7.37
CA GLN A 166 -9.89 15.26 8.29
C GLN A 166 -9.44 13.79 8.42
N THR A 167 -9.07 13.17 7.30
CA THR A 167 -8.84 11.72 7.25
C THR A 167 -7.39 11.30 6.98
N GLY A 168 -6.57 12.20 6.43
CA GLY A 168 -5.22 11.90 5.94
C GLY A 168 -4.09 12.36 6.86
N ARG A 169 -4.23 12.23 8.18
CA ARG A 169 -3.26 12.72 9.16
C ARG A 169 -1.83 12.23 8.89
N GLU A 170 -1.66 10.95 8.57
CA GLU A 170 -0.34 10.37 8.30
C GLU A 170 0.29 10.96 7.03
N ILE A 171 -0.49 11.12 5.97
CA ILE A 171 -0.04 11.76 4.73
C ILE A 171 0.46 13.18 5.02
N LEU A 172 -0.33 13.97 5.76
CA LEU A 172 -0.01 15.35 6.07
C LEU A 172 1.22 15.54 6.95
N GLN A 173 1.45 14.60 7.88
CA GLN A 173 2.56 14.67 8.84
C GLN A 173 3.87 14.09 8.29
N ARG A 174 3.79 13.05 7.46
CA ARG A 174 4.97 12.28 7.04
C ARG A 174 5.41 12.57 5.61
N MET A 175 4.51 13.08 4.75
CA MET A 175 4.80 13.21 3.32
C MET A 175 5.28 14.61 2.96
N PRO A 176 6.28 14.72 2.07
CA PRO A 176 6.69 15.98 1.48
C PRO A 176 5.55 16.67 0.71
N GLN A 177 5.53 18.00 0.77
CA GLN A 177 4.44 18.81 0.17
C GLN A 177 4.21 18.54 -1.32
N HIS A 178 5.27 18.30 -2.09
CA HIS A 178 5.15 18.00 -3.52
C HIS A 178 4.47 16.67 -3.79
N TYR A 179 4.68 15.65 -2.94
CA TYR A 179 3.96 14.37 -3.04
C TYR A 179 2.49 14.53 -2.65
N ILE A 180 2.20 15.36 -1.63
CA ILE A 180 0.81 15.68 -1.26
C ILE A 180 0.11 16.41 -2.41
N ALA A 181 0.77 17.36 -3.05
CA ALA A 181 0.21 18.07 -4.21
C ALA A 181 -0.11 17.09 -5.35
N ASN A 182 0.84 16.21 -5.71
CA ASN A 182 0.62 15.17 -6.72
C ASN A 182 -0.54 14.25 -6.36
N PHE A 183 -0.59 13.80 -5.10
CA PHE A 183 -1.68 12.96 -4.58
C PHE A 183 -3.05 13.65 -4.71
N LEU A 184 -3.11 14.98 -4.55
CA LEU A 184 -4.32 15.77 -4.76
C LEU A 184 -4.59 16.13 -6.23
N GLY A 185 -3.69 15.77 -7.16
CA GLY A 185 -3.80 16.10 -8.59
C GLY A 185 -3.56 17.57 -8.89
N ILE A 186 -2.74 18.28 -8.10
CA ILE A 186 -2.43 19.70 -8.24
C ILE A 186 -0.93 19.98 -8.17
N THR A 187 -0.54 21.20 -8.51
CA THR A 187 0.85 21.67 -8.35
C THR A 187 1.15 22.05 -6.89
N PRO A 188 2.41 22.01 -6.44
CA PRO A 188 2.81 22.52 -5.12
C PRO A 188 2.43 23.98 -4.88
N VAL A 189 2.46 24.81 -5.93
CA VAL A 189 2.04 26.22 -5.87
C VAL A 189 0.53 26.33 -5.59
N SER A 190 -0.28 25.51 -6.26
CA SER A 190 -1.73 25.45 -6.03
C SER A 190 -2.04 25.00 -4.60
N LEU A 191 -1.36 23.98 -4.10
CA LEU A 191 -1.50 23.52 -2.71
C LEU A 191 -1.16 24.63 -1.71
N SER A 192 -0.08 25.37 -1.93
CA SER A 192 0.30 26.50 -1.09
C SER A 192 -0.76 27.58 -1.04
N ARG A 193 -1.39 27.91 -2.18
CA ARG A 193 -2.48 28.90 -2.27
C ARG A 193 -3.74 28.43 -1.53
N ILE A 194 -4.14 27.17 -1.68
CA ILE A 194 -5.27 26.57 -0.96
C ILE A 194 -5.04 26.66 0.55
N ARG A 195 -3.86 26.27 1.02
CA ARG A 195 -3.50 26.33 2.45
C ARG A 195 -3.59 27.74 3.03
N LYS A 196 -3.08 28.74 2.30
CA LYS A 196 -3.17 30.13 2.74
C LYS A 196 -4.61 30.60 2.88
N ARG A 197 -5.49 30.26 1.93
CA ARG A 197 -6.90 30.63 1.93
C ARG A 197 -7.64 30.08 3.14
N ILE A 198 -7.48 28.77 3.40
CA ILE A 198 -8.11 28.08 4.54
C ILE A 198 -7.62 28.63 5.90
N LEU A 199 -6.37 29.11 5.99
CA LEU A 199 -5.85 29.73 7.22
C LEU A 199 -6.39 31.12 7.49
N VAL A 200 -6.81 31.87 6.45
CA VAL A 200 -7.36 33.21 6.57
C VAL A 200 -8.86 33.19 6.90
N GLU A 201 -9.56 32.11 6.53
CA GLU A 201 -11.00 31.92 6.77
C GLU A 201 -11.32 31.35 8.18
N LYS A 202 -10.30 31.09 9.01
CA LYS A 202 -10.43 30.72 10.43
C LYS A 202 -10.09 31.89 11.34
#